data_6715f90caa426ba272990d690d0e78fe
#
_entry.id   6715f90caa426ba272990d690d0e78fe
#
_cell.length_a   1.000
_cell.length_b   1.000
_cell.length_c   1.000
_cell.angle_alpha   90.00
_cell.angle_beta   90.00
_cell.angle_gamma   90.00
#
_symmetry.space_group_name_H-M   'P 1'
#
loop_
_entity.id
_entity.type
_entity.pdbx_description
1 polymer ?
#
loop_
_entity_poly.entity_id
_entity_poly.type
_entity_poly.pdbx_seq_one_letter_code
_entity_poly.pdbx_strand_id
1 'polypeptide(L)' 'MIKLLSTDNPNKAEITRQMLEENDIHVVLLNKQDSSYLMFGSIELYVNKEQLKQATDLLKYTEDAGNN' A
#
# COMPACT_ATOMS: atom_id res chain seq x y z
N MET A 1 -6.97 -11.79 4.51
CA MET A 1 -6.51 -10.41 4.30
C MET A 1 -7.23 -9.79 3.11
N ILE A 2 -7.37 -8.49 3.12
CA ILE A 2 -8.11 -7.76 2.11
C ILE A 2 -7.18 -6.81 1.39
N LYS A 3 -7.30 -6.71 0.06
CA LYS A 3 -6.49 -5.80 -0.71
C LYS A 3 -6.87 -4.35 -0.38
N LEU A 4 -5.88 -3.58 0.05
CA LEU A 4 -6.08 -2.18 0.41
C LEU A 4 -5.90 -1.27 -0.82
N LEU A 5 -4.80 -1.48 -1.54
CA LEU A 5 -4.53 -0.70 -2.74
C LEU A 5 -3.61 -1.47 -3.67
N SER A 6 -3.52 -0.96 -4.89
CA SER A 6 -2.57 -1.47 -5.84
C SER A 6 -1.93 -0.28 -6.56
N THR A 7 -0.65 -0.39 -6.88
CA THR A 7 0.10 0.68 -7.53
C THR A 7 1.17 0.07 -8.42
N ASP A 8 1.55 0.79 -9.47
CA ASP A 8 2.68 0.39 -10.30
C ASP A 8 3.99 1.05 -9.86
N ASN A 9 3.94 1.87 -8.82
CA ASN A 9 5.11 2.61 -8.34
C ASN A 9 5.68 1.93 -7.09
N PRO A 10 6.87 1.29 -7.20
CA PRO A 10 7.47 0.59 -6.05
C PRO A 10 7.75 1.51 -4.86
N ASN A 11 8.15 2.75 -5.11
CA ASN A 11 8.44 3.68 -4.03
C ASN A 11 7.18 4.03 -3.26
N LYS A 12 6.08 4.26 -3.96
CA LYS A 12 4.80 4.54 -3.31
C LYS A 12 4.35 3.36 -2.45
N ALA A 13 4.49 2.15 -2.97
CA ALA A 13 4.12 0.95 -2.24
C ALA A 13 4.91 0.83 -0.95
N GLU A 14 6.22 1.04 -1.01
CA GLU A 14 7.10 0.90 0.14
C GLU A 14 6.83 1.99 1.19
N ILE A 15 6.66 3.23 0.76
CA ILE A 15 6.36 4.34 1.66
C ILE A 15 5.03 4.10 2.35
N THR A 16 4.03 3.67 1.60
CA THR A 16 2.72 3.39 2.17
C THR A 16 2.79 2.25 3.18
N ARG A 17 3.50 1.17 2.84
CA ARG A 17 3.67 0.05 3.74
C ARG A 17 4.32 0.48 5.05
N GLN A 18 5.40 1.26 4.97
CA GLN A 18 6.09 1.73 6.16
C GLN A 18 5.19 2.59 7.03
N MET A 19 4.43 3.49 6.42
CA MET A 19 3.53 4.35 7.15
C MET A 19 2.48 3.55 7.91
N LEU A 20 1.92 2.53 7.26
CA LEU A 20 0.91 1.69 7.89
C LEU A 20 1.51 0.88 9.03
N GLU A 21 2.71 0.31 8.83
CA GLU A 21 3.37 -0.48 9.86
C GLU A 21 3.76 0.38 11.06
N GLU A 22 4.12 1.63 10.84
CA GLU A 22 4.40 2.56 11.93
C GLU A 22 3.16 2.84 12.78
N ASN A 23 1.98 2.60 12.23
CA ASN A 23 0.71 2.76 12.93
C ASN A 23 0.14 1.42 13.40
N ASP A 24 1.00 0.42 13.55
CA ASP A 24 0.65 -0.91 14.06
C ASP A 24 -0.35 -1.65 13.17
N ILE A 25 -0.34 -1.36 11.89
CA ILE A 25 -1.17 -2.07 10.92
C ILE A 25 -0.30 -3.12 10.24
N HIS A 26 -0.74 -4.38 10.30
CA HIS A 26 -0.02 -5.47 9.64
C HIS A 26 -0.30 -5.41 8.13
N VAL A 27 0.75 -5.31 7.33
CA VAL A 27 0.64 -5.18 5.88
C VAL A 27 1.41 -6.29 5.20
N VAL A 28 0.79 -6.90 4.20
CA VAL A 28 1.48 -7.82 3.30
C VAL A 28 1.60 -7.15 1.94
N LEU A 29 2.82 -7.04 1.45
CA LEU A 29 3.09 -6.49 0.12
C LEU A 29 3.28 -7.65 -0.85
N LEU A 30 2.50 -7.66 -1.91
CA LEU A 30 2.60 -8.65 -2.97
C LEU A 30 3.05 -7.95 -4.25
N ASN A 31 4.27 -8.22 -4.68
CA ASN A 31 4.82 -7.62 -5.88
C ASN A 31 4.55 -8.53 -7.07
N LYS A 32 3.69 -8.07 -7.96
CA LYS A 32 3.33 -8.81 -9.18
C LYS A 32 4.01 -8.26 -10.41
N GLN A 33 4.96 -7.34 -10.25
CA GLN A 33 5.67 -6.78 -11.39
C GLN A 33 6.64 -7.81 -11.97
N ASP A 34 6.62 -7.92 -13.31
CA ASP A 34 7.55 -8.77 -14.00
C ASP A 34 8.92 -8.09 -14.00
N SER A 35 9.92 -8.81 -13.51
CA SER A 35 11.28 -8.28 -13.39
C SER A 35 12.16 -8.59 -14.61
N SER A 36 11.62 -9.20 -15.66
CA SER A 36 12.46 -9.64 -16.78
C SER A 36 13.07 -8.47 -17.55
N TYR A 37 12.29 -7.52 -18.04
CA TYR A 37 12.81 -6.28 -18.62
C TYR A 37 11.78 -5.18 -18.79
N LEU A 38 10.52 -5.49 -18.68
CA LEU A 38 9.46 -4.48 -18.69
C LEU A 38 8.70 -4.62 -17.38
N MET A 39 8.67 -3.55 -16.60
CA MET A 39 8.06 -3.55 -15.27
C MET A 39 6.55 -3.52 -15.37
N PHE A 40 5.97 -4.54 -15.98
CA PHE A 40 4.52 -4.68 -16.05
C PHE A 40 3.96 -5.29 -14.78
N GLY A 41 2.71 -4.97 -14.52
CA GLY A 41 2.01 -5.51 -13.36
C GLY A 41 1.95 -4.51 -12.24
N SER A 42 1.40 -4.96 -11.13
CA SER A 42 1.14 -4.08 -10.00
C SER A 42 1.75 -4.64 -8.73
N ILE A 43 1.91 -3.75 -7.76
CA ILE A 43 2.26 -4.09 -6.39
C ILE A 43 1.01 -3.89 -5.56
N GLU A 44 0.62 -4.90 -4.80
CA GLU A 44 -0.60 -4.87 -4.03
C GLU A 44 -0.27 -4.92 -2.54
N LEU A 45 -1.00 -4.11 -1.77
CA LEU A 45 -0.88 -4.10 -0.32
C LEU A 45 -2.16 -4.68 0.28
N TYR A 46 -1.99 -5.62 1.21
CA TYR A 46 -3.07 -6.30 1.88
C TYR A 46 -3.01 -6.03 3.37
N VAL A 47 -4.16 -5.87 3.99
CA VAL A 47 -4.26 -5.67 5.44
C VAL A 47 -5.31 -6.62 6.01
N ASN A 48 -5.29 -6.79 7.33
CA ASN A 48 -6.31 -7.54 8.01
C ASN A 48 -7.65 -6.83 7.89
N LYS A 49 -8.73 -7.62 7.80
CA LYS A 49 -10.07 -7.06 7.66
C LYS A 49 -10.40 -6.10 8.79
N GLU A 50 -9.99 -6.42 10.01
CA GLU A 50 -10.25 -5.61 11.18
C GLU A 50 -9.54 -4.25 11.13
N GLN A 51 -8.48 -4.15 10.35
CA GLN A 51 -7.69 -2.93 10.24
C GLN A 51 -7.97 -2.15 8.96
N LEU A 52 -8.87 -2.65 8.13
CA LEU A 52 -9.14 -2.04 6.82
C LEU A 52 -9.59 -0.59 6.95
N LYS A 53 -10.51 -0.31 7.86
CA LYS A 53 -11.01 1.05 8.04
C LYS A 53 -9.91 1.99 8.52
N GLN A 54 -9.13 1.54 9.49
CA GLN A 54 -8.01 2.34 10.02
C GLN A 54 -7.00 2.63 8.92
N ALA A 55 -6.66 1.63 8.12
CA ALA A 55 -5.71 1.79 7.02
C ALA A 55 -6.25 2.77 5.97
N THR A 56 -7.52 2.65 5.63
CA THR A 56 -8.15 3.53 4.65
C THR A 56 -8.15 4.97 5.15
N ASP A 57 -8.46 5.18 6.43
CA ASP A 57 -8.47 6.53 7.01
C ASP A 57 -7.08 7.15 6.98
N LEU A 58 -6.04 6.35 7.27
CA LEU A 58 -4.67 6.84 7.22
C LEU A 58 -4.27 7.24 5.80
N LEU A 59 -4.68 6.47 4.82
CA LEU A 59 -4.40 6.79 3.42
C LEU A 59 -5.05 8.09 3.01
N LYS A 60 -6.28 8.31 3.39
CA LYS A 60 -6.99 9.56 3.08
C LYS A 60 -6.28 10.76 3.70
N TYR A 61 -5.88 10.63 4.94
CA TYR A 61 -5.19 11.70 5.65
C TYR A 61 -3.87 12.06 4.94
N THR A 62 -3.12 11.05 4.53
CA THR A 62 -1.84 11.24 3.86
C THR A 62 -2.03 11.88 2.49
N GLU A 63 -3.04 11.44 1.74
CA GLU A 63 -3.33 12.00 0.43
C GLU A 63 -3.74 13.47 0.52
N ASP A 64 -4.59 13.80 1.50
CA ASP A 64 -5.00 15.19 1.71
C ASP A 64 -3.79 16.07 2.04
N ALA A 65 -2.88 15.56 2.87
CA ALA A 65 -1.68 16.30 3.22
C ALA A 65 -0.74 16.46 2.02
N GLY A 66 -0.75 15.50 1.10
CA GLY A 66 0.12 15.52 -0.06
C GLY A 66 -0.37 16.35 -1.22
N ASN A 67 -1.62 16.82 -1.18
CA ASN A 67 -2.24 17.53 -2.28
C ASN A 67 -2.13 19.06 -2.19
N ASN A 68 -1.29 19.53 -1.35
CA ASN A 68 -1.09 20.99 -1.19
C ASN A 68 -0.07 21.55 -2.15
#